data_e895d76bc20779b93c49f2b9ff9472ac
#
_entry.id   e895d76bc20779b93c49f2b9ff9472ac
#
_cell.length_a   1.000
_cell.length_b   1.000
_cell.length_c   1.000
_cell.angle_alpha   90.00
_cell.angle_beta   90.00
_cell.angle_gamma   90.00
#
_symmetry.space_group_name_H-M   'P 1'
#
loop_
_entity.id
_entity.type
_entity.pdbx_description
1 polymer ?
#
loop_
_entity_poly.entity_id
_entity_poly.type
_entity_poly.pdbx_seq_one_letter_code
_entity_poly.pdbx_strand_id
1 'polypeptide(L)'
;IARGRVAVAVLNGGMATRFGGDVKGIIEAVGGRSFLEVKLAQAQRFGRVPFLIMNSFATHARTLQFLAGHQLGDVAEVFLQSVSLRLTPRGDVFREASGRVSLYAPGHGDFPGSLRRSGLLERLAERGVETLLLSNIDNLGAELDPLLIGFHLARGRALTAELAETLPGDVGGAPAFVGDQLQIVEGFRFPAGFDFNQVPFMATNTFAISIALLEREYPLSWFYVEKQVDGRTAVQMERLVNELSS
;
A
#
# COMPACT_ATOMS: atom_id res chain seq x y z
N ILE A 1 0.31 -1.93 21.44
CA ILE A 1 0.43 -3.20 20.74
C ILE A 1 -0.10 -4.32 21.64
N ALA A 2 0.51 -4.57 22.81
CA ALA A 2 0.18 -5.69 23.70
C ALA A 2 -1.31 -5.76 24.16
N ARG A 3 -2.05 -4.65 24.08
CA ARG A 3 -3.49 -4.59 24.40
C ARG A 3 -4.40 -4.90 23.20
N GLY A 4 -3.86 -5.33 22.06
CA GLY A 4 -4.64 -5.63 20.86
C GLY A 4 -5.19 -4.39 20.12
N ARG A 5 -4.70 -3.18 20.42
CA ARG A 5 -5.20 -1.91 19.85
C ARG A 5 -4.48 -1.50 18.55
N VAL A 6 -3.61 -2.34 18.02
CA VAL A 6 -2.85 -2.08 16.79
C VAL A 6 -3.05 -3.22 15.82
N ALA A 7 -3.27 -2.90 14.55
CA ALA A 7 -3.29 -3.83 13.42
C ALA A 7 -2.16 -3.52 12.45
N VAL A 8 -1.79 -4.48 11.62
CA VAL A 8 -0.86 -4.32 10.50
C VAL A 8 -1.59 -4.59 9.21
N ALA A 9 -1.36 -3.78 8.19
CA ALA A 9 -1.84 -4.02 6.83
C ALA A 9 -0.69 -3.92 5.83
N VAL A 10 -0.68 -4.81 4.84
CA VAL A 10 0.31 -4.80 3.78
C VAL A 10 -0.35 -4.67 2.40
N LEU A 11 0.28 -3.88 1.54
CA LEU A 11 -0.11 -3.68 0.15
C LEU A 11 0.54 -4.75 -0.73
N ASN A 12 -0.24 -5.75 -1.16
CA ASN A 12 0.21 -6.91 -1.93
C ASN A 12 -0.43 -6.99 -3.32
N GLY A 13 -0.77 -5.84 -3.91
CA GLY A 13 -1.39 -5.76 -5.24
C GLY A 13 -0.41 -5.89 -6.41
N GLY A 14 0.89 -5.79 -6.18
CA GLY A 14 1.93 -5.76 -7.20
C GLY A 14 2.43 -7.13 -7.62
N MET A 15 2.74 -7.26 -8.94
CA MET A 15 3.42 -8.42 -9.50
C MET A 15 4.93 -8.17 -9.56
N ALA A 16 5.72 -9.19 -9.23
CA ALA A 16 7.17 -9.14 -9.28
C ALA A 16 7.67 -9.39 -10.71
N THR A 17 7.39 -8.47 -11.64
CA THR A 17 7.72 -8.64 -13.07
C THR A 17 9.21 -8.88 -13.33
N ARG A 18 10.09 -8.35 -12.48
CA ARG A 18 11.55 -8.58 -12.55
C ARG A 18 11.96 -9.96 -12.02
N PHE A 19 11.06 -10.70 -11.35
CA PHE A 19 11.30 -12.01 -10.73
C PHE A 19 10.33 -13.06 -11.29
N GLY A 20 10.14 -13.10 -12.61
CA GLY A 20 9.31 -14.10 -13.27
C GLY A 20 7.80 -13.83 -13.26
N GLY A 21 7.35 -12.68 -12.76
CA GLY A 21 5.96 -12.27 -12.83
C GLY A 21 5.03 -12.92 -11.80
N ASP A 22 5.57 -13.52 -10.72
CA ASP A 22 4.75 -14.02 -9.61
C ASP A 22 4.34 -12.89 -8.65
N VAL A 23 3.50 -13.21 -7.67
CA VAL A 23 3.04 -12.26 -6.66
C VAL A 23 4.20 -11.86 -5.75
N LYS A 24 4.44 -10.55 -5.61
CA LYS A 24 5.60 -10.05 -4.87
C LYS A 24 5.68 -10.58 -3.43
N GLY A 25 4.56 -10.67 -2.74
CA GLY A 25 4.51 -11.14 -1.36
C GLY A 25 4.92 -12.61 -1.15
N ILE A 26 4.79 -13.47 -2.18
CA ILE A 26 5.08 -14.91 -2.05
C ILE A 26 6.42 -15.35 -2.62
N ILE A 27 7.18 -14.45 -3.26
CA ILE A 27 8.56 -14.77 -3.68
C ILE A 27 9.49 -14.75 -2.48
N GLU A 28 10.57 -15.51 -2.58
CA GLU A 28 11.61 -15.54 -1.54
C GLU A 28 12.25 -14.17 -1.36
N ALA A 29 12.31 -13.73 -0.11
CA ALA A 29 12.93 -12.47 0.30
C ALA A 29 14.29 -12.70 0.98
N VAL A 30 14.33 -13.55 2.01
CA VAL A 30 15.54 -13.83 2.80
C VAL A 30 15.45 -15.19 3.50
N GLY A 31 16.53 -15.97 3.42
CA GLY A 31 16.69 -17.22 4.16
C GLY A 31 15.60 -18.26 3.90
N GLY A 32 15.19 -18.43 2.64
CA GLY A 32 14.15 -19.37 2.23
C GLY A 32 12.72 -18.94 2.59
N ARG A 33 12.54 -17.72 3.10
CA ARG A 33 11.23 -17.17 3.50
C ARG A 33 10.77 -16.10 2.54
N SER A 34 9.49 -16.12 2.21
CA SER A 34 8.83 -15.09 1.40
C SER A 34 8.68 -13.76 2.15
N PHE A 35 8.45 -12.67 1.41
CA PHE A 35 8.13 -11.37 2.01
C PHE A 35 6.97 -11.49 2.99
N LEU A 36 5.92 -12.22 2.62
CA LEU A 36 4.72 -12.39 3.44
C LEU A 36 5.01 -13.13 4.75
N GLU A 37 5.79 -14.21 4.71
CA GLU A 37 6.19 -14.95 5.92
C GLU A 37 7.05 -14.09 6.86
N VAL A 38 7.97 -13.29 6.31
CA VAL A 38 8.77 -12.37 7.12
C VAL A 38 7.89 -11.31 7.78
N LYS A 39 7.00 -10.66 7.01
CA LYS A 39 6.08 -9.63 7.53
C LYS A 39 5.14 -10.17 8.61
N LEU A 40 4.57 -11.36 8.39
CA LEU A 40 3.75 -12.03 9.40
C LEU A 40 4.55 -12.31 10.68
N ALA A 41 5.75 -12.85 10.56
CA ALA A 41 6.59 -13.12 11.72
C ALA A 41 6.98 -11.84 12.48
N GLN A 42 7.25 -10.74 11.78
CA GLN A 42 7.51 -9.43 12.39
C GLN A 42 6.31 -8.97 13.24
N ALA A 43 5.09 -9.07 12.72
CA ALA A 43 3.88 -8.69 13.44
C ALA A 43 3.61 -9.61 14.65
N GLN A 44 3.82 -10.92 14.49
CA GLN A 44 3.56 -11.93 15.53
C GLN A 44 4.52 -11.85 16.73
N ARG A 45 5.67 -11.15 16.64
CA ARG A 45 6.56 -10.89 17.79
C ARG A 45 5.82 -10.26 18.97
N PHE A 46 4.71 -9.56 18.72
CA PHE A 46 3.90 -8.86 19.72
C PHE A 46 2.61 -9.61 20.09
N GLY A 47 2.51 -10.89 19.77
CA GLY A 47 1.34 -11.71 20.00
C GLY A 47 0.33 -11.67 18.84
N ARG A 48 -0.96 -11.86 19.14
CA ARG A 48 -2.02 -11.86 18.12
C ARG A 48 -2.36 -10.45 17.65
N VAL A 49 -1.55 -9.92 16.76
CA VAL A 49 -1.80 -8.66 16.05
C VAL A 49 -2.65 -8.96 14.80
N PRO A 50 -3.82 -8.31 14.60
CA PRO A 50 -4.56 -8.43 13.35
C PRO A 50 -3.68 -8.06 12.17
N PHE A 51 -3.58 -8.97 11.19
CA PHE A 51 -2.75 -8.80 10.00
C PHE A 51 -3.60 -8.87 8.74
N LEU A 52 -3.60 -7.79 7.98
CA LEU A 52 -4.44 -7.61 6.80
C LEU A 52 -3.58 -7.58 5.54
N ILE A 53 -4.08 -8.19 4.47
CA ILE A 53 -3.41 -8.24 3.16
C ILE A 53 -4.35 -7.67 2.11
N MET A 54 -4.01 -6.51 1.54
CA MET A 54 -4.72 -5.98 0.38
C MET A 54 -4.13 -6.53 -0.90
N ASN A 55 -4.89 -7.37 -1.58
CA ASN A 55 -4.53 -7.93 -2.89
C ASN A 55 -5.21 -7.19 -4.04
N SER A 56 -4.62 -7.26 -5.23
CA SER A 56 -5.33 -7.03 -6.48
C SER A 56 -6.02 -8.31 -6.97
N PHE A 57 -6.88 -8.18 -7.96
CA PHE A 57 -7.48 -9.35 -8.63
C PHE A 57 -6.40 -10.30 -9.21
N ALA A 58 -5.25 -9.76 -9.62
CA ALA A 58 -4.15 -10.54 -10.18
C ALA A 58 -3.36 -11.32 -9.13
N THR A 59 -3.32 -10.83 -7.88
CA THR A 59 -2.50 -11.44 -6.82
C THR A 59 -3.30 -12.33 -5.86
N HIS A 60 -4.63 -12.17 -5.84
CA HIS A 60 -5.50 -12.74 -4.81
C HIS A 60 -5.46 -14.28 -4.74
N ALA A 61 -5.74 -14.94 -5.85
CA ALA A 61 -5.83 -16.41 -5.88
C ALA A 61 -4.51 -17.07 -5.46
N ARG A 62 -3.38 -16.56 -5.95
CA ARG A 62 -2.04 -17.05 -5.62
C ARG A 62 -1.69 -16.81 -4.14
N THR A 63 -2.08 -15.65 -3.59
CA THR A 63 -1.88 -15.37 -2.16
C THR A 63 -2.69 -16.31 -1.29
N LEU A 64 -3.97 -16.56 -1.61
CA LEU A 64 -4.79 -17.51 -0.85
C LEU A 64 -4.23 -18.93 -0.92
N GLN A 65 -3.81 -19.38 -2.09
CA GLN A 65 -3.18 -20.69 -2.26
C GLN A 65 -1.90 -20.81 -1.43
N PHE A 66 -1.07 -19.76 -1.40
CA PHE A 66 0.14 -19.72 -0.59
C PHE A 66 -0.17 -19.81 0.91
N LEU A 67 -1.11 -18.97 1.41
CA LEU A 67 -1.52 -18.98 2.82
C LEU A 67 -2.05 -20.35 3.26
N ALA A 68 -2.87 -20.99 2.43
CA ALA A 68 -3.39 -22.33 2.71
C ALA A 68 -2.28 -23.38 2.74
N GLY A 69 -1.36 -23.35 1.77
CA GLY A 69 -0.24 -24.30 1.68
C GLY A 69 0.76 -24.21 2.84
N HIS A 70 0.87 -23.01 3.47
CA HIS A 70 1.77 -22.75 4.60
C HIS A 70 1.03 -22.69 5.95
N GLN A 71 -0.26 -23.07 6.00
CA GLN A 71 -1.11 -23.06 7.21
C GLN A 71 -1.18 -21.65 7.87
N LEU A 72 -1.16 -20.60 7.07
CA LEU A 72 -1.19 -19.20 7.51
C LEU A 72 -2.58 -18.54 7.35
N GLY A 73 -3.60 -19.29 6.93
CA GLY A 73 -4.94 -18.77 6.66
C GLY A 73 -5.62 -18.17 7.89
N ASP A 74 -5.34 -18.70 9.08
CA ASP A 74 -5.96 -18.23 10.34
C ASP A 74 -5.26 -17.01 10.96
N VAL A 75 -4.10 -16.61 10.42
CA VAL A 75 -3.30 -15.52 10.98
C VAL A 75 -3.33 -14.24 10.15
N ALA A 76 -3.97 -14.27 8.97
CA ALA A 76 -4.08 -13.14 8.07
C ALA A 76 -5.48 -13.02 7.47
N GLU A 77 -6.01 -11.81 7.44
CA GLU A 77 -7.27 -11.47 6.79
C GLU A 77 -6.99 -10.82 5.43
N VAL A 78 -7.59 -11.36 4.37
CA VAL A 78 -7.30 -10.93 2.99
C VAL A 78 -8.49 -10.19 2.40
N PHE A 79 -8.26 -9.09 1.71
CA PHE A 79 -9.28 -8.34 1.00
C PHE A 79 -8.76 -7.82 -0.35
N LEU A 80 -9.69 -7.41 -1.20
CA LEU A 80 -9.42 -6.99 -2.57
C LEU A 80 -9.53 -5.49 -2.74
N GLN A 81 -8.58 -4.89 -3.44
CA GLN A 81 -8.77 -3.56 -4.01
C GLN A 81 -9.74 -3.60 -5.19
N SER A 82 -10.25 -2.45 -5.60
CA SER A 82 -11.13 -2.31 -6.76
C SER A 82 -10.45 -2.78 -8.04
N VAL A 83 -11.26 -3.02 -9.05
CA VAL A 83 -10.84 -3.32 -10.42
C VAL A 83 -11.35 -2.20 -11.33
N SER A 84 -10.52 -1.74 -12.24
CA SER A 84 -10.89 -0.79 -13.29
C SER A 84 -10.39 -1.29 -14.64
N LEU A 85 -10.83 -0.63 -15.72
CA LEU A 85 -10.45 -0.96 -17.08
C LEU A 85 -9.48 0.08 -17.64
N ARG A 86 -8.47 -0.37 -18.38
CA ARG A 86 -7.55 0.52 -19.10
C ARG A 86 -8.24 1.16 -20.30
N LEU A 87 -7.80 2.37 -20.61
CA LEU A 87 -8.24 3.12 -21.77
C LEU A 87 -7.10 3.24 -22.78
N THR A 88 -7.43 3.50 -24.03
CA THR A 88 -6.48 4.02 -25.02
C THR A 88 -6.19 5.50 -24.72
N PRO A 89 -5.13 6.10 -25.27
CA PRO A 89 -4.89 7.55 -25.16
C PRO A 89 -6.04 8.43 -25.72
N ARG A 90 -6.95 7.83 -26.50
CA ARG A 90 -8.14 8.50 -27.06
C ARG A 90 -9.36 8.38 -26.14
N GLY A 91 -9.27 7.61 -25.04
CA GLY A 91 -10.36 7.38 -24.08
C GLY A 91 -11.24 6.15 -24.38
N ASP A 92 -10.95 5.39 -25.44
CA ASP A 92 -11.67 4.15 -25.72
C ASP A 92 -11.20 3.01 -24.79
N VAL A 93 -12.04 2.00 -24.61
CA VAL A 93 -11.68 0.81 -23.81
C VAL A 93 -10.49 0.08 -24.43
N PHE A 94 -9.39 -0.04 -23.69
CA PHE A 94 -8.21 -0.77 -24.16
C PHE A 94 -8.45 -2.28 -24.13
N ARG A 95 -8.17 -2.93 -25.26
CA ARG A 95 -8.25 -4.39 -25.39
C ARG A 95 -6.85 -4.96 -25.61
N GLU A 96 -6.55 -6.04 -24.90
CA GLU A 96 -5.32 -6.83 -25.09
C GLU A 96 -5.28 -7.48 -26.48
N ALA A 97 -4.15 -8.03 -26.87
CA ALA A 97 -4.00 -8.76 -28.13
C ALA A 97 -4.97 -9.93 -28.26
N SER A 98 -5.41 -10.52 -27.15
CA SER A 98 -6.45 -11.54 -27.07
C SER A 98 -7.87 -11.05 -27.37
N GLY A 99 -8.09 -9.74 -27.52
CA GLY A 99 -9.40 -9.09 -27.63
C GLY A 99 -10.12 -8.84 -26.30
N ARG A 100 -9.60 -9.35 -25.18
CA ARG A 100 -10.19 -9.13 -23.85
C ARG A 100 -9.98 -7.69 -23.39
N VAL A 101 -10.91 -7.18 -22.60
CA VAL A 101 -10.75 -5.90 -21.92
C VAL A 101 -9.57 -5.98 -20.95
N SER A 102 -8.65 -5.02 -21.05
CA SER A 102 -7.51 -4.95 -20.14
C SER A 102 -7.90 -4.31 -18.83
N LEU A 103 -7.77 -5.08 -17.75
CA LEU A 103 -8.10 -4.66 -16.39
C LEU A 103 -6.87 -4.23 -15.62
N TYR A 104 -7.06 -3.38 -14.60
CA TYR A 104 -6.01 -2.99 -13.67
C TYR A 104 -6.58 -2.68 -12.28
N ALA A 105 -5.69 -2.62 -11.30
CA ALA A 105 -6.00 -2.20 -9.95
C ALA A 105 -5.65 -0.71 -9.78
N PRO A 106 -6.56 0.14 -9.23
CA PRO A 106 -6.46 1.60 -9.31
C PRO A 106 -5.45 2.25 -8.35
N GLY A 107 -4.40 1.51 -7.98
CA GLY A 107 -3.33 2.02 -7.12
C GLY A 107 -3.62 1.84 -5.63
N HIS A 108 -2.59 2.12 -4.81
CA HIS A 108 -2.66 1.89 -3.36
C HIS A 108 -3.54 2.90 -2.60
N GLY A 109 -3.90 4.02 -3.20
CA GLY A 109 -4.88 4.96 -2.64
C GLY A 109 -6.31 4.40 -2.55
N ASP A 110 -6.58 3.25 -3.18
CA ASP A 110 -7.85 2.52 -3.00
C ASP A 110 -7.95 1.82 -1.64
N PHE A 111 -6.85 1.76 -0.87
CA PHE A 111 -6.78 1.06 0.41
C PHE A 111 -7.90 1.44 1.39
N PRO A 112 -8.16 2.71 1.74
CA PRO A 112 -9.20 3.07 2.72
C PRO A 112 -10.59 2.63 2.25
N GLY A 113 -10.92 2.88 0.99
CA GLY A 113 -12.20 2.50 0.41
C GLY A 113 -12.40 0.98 0.35
N SER A 114 -11.38 0.24 -0.04
CA SER A 114 -11.41 -1.23 -0.10
C SER A 114 -11.51 -1.86 1.28
N LEU A 115 -10.81 -1.32 2.27
CA LEU A 115 -10.89 -1.78 3.65
C LEU A 115 -12.30 -1.59 4.23
N ARG A 116 -12.95 -0.44 3.98
CA ARG A 116 -14.36 -0.22 4.36
C ARG A 116 -15.30 -1.21 3.69
N ARG A 117 -15.23 -1.33 2.34
CA ARG A 117 -16.11 -2.22 1.57
C ARG A 117 -15.99 -3.69 1.96
N SER A 118 -14.83 -4.12 2.45
CA SER A 118 -14.62 -5.49 2.92
C SER A 118 -15.27 -5.78 4.28
N GLY A 119 -15.73 -4.77 5.03
CA GLY A 119 -16.22 -4.89 6.40
C GLY A 119 -15.10 -5.12 7.43
N LEU A 120 -13.83 -5.19 7.00
CA LEU A 120 -12.69 -5.41 7.91
C LEU A 120 -12.46 -4.22 8.83
N LEU A 121 -12.67 -2.99 8.34
CA LEU A 121 -12.49 -1.79 9.16
C LEU A 121 -13.43 -1.79 10.37
N GLU A 122 -14.71 -2.11 10.16
CA GLU A 122 -15.71 -2.23 11.22
C GLU A 122 -15.32 -3.29 12.25
N ARG A 123 -14.91 -4.49 11.78
CA ARG A 123 -14.43 -5.56 12.67
C ARG A 123 -13.18 -5.18 13.46
N LEU A 124 -12.28 -4.38 12.90
CA LEU A 124 -11.13 -3.86 13.65
C LEU A 124 -11.56 -2.90 14.74
N ALA A 125 -12.48 -1.97 14.44
CA ALA A 125 -13.04 -1.03 15.41
C ALA A 125 -13.77 -1.75 16.56
N GLU A 126 -14.59 -2.75 16.24
CA GLU A 126 -15.27 -3.60 17.24
C GLU A 126 -14.29 -4.35 18.16
N ARG A 127 -13.13 -4.75 17.65
CA ARG A 127 -12.03 -5.36 18.42
C ARG A 127 -11.25 -4.34 19.25
N GLY A 128 -11.58 -3.06 19.16
CA GLY A 128 -10.89 -1.97 19.87
C GLY A 128 -9.54 -1.59 19.25
N VAL A 129 -9.30 -1.91 17.98
CA VAL A 129 -8.11 -1.43 17.25
C VAL A 129 -8.24 0.07 17.01
N GLU A 130 -7.21 0.82 17.35
CA GLU A 130 -7.18 2.28 17.22
C GLU A 130 -6.18 2.77 16.19
N THR A 131 -5.13 1.98 15.94
CA THR A 131 -4.04 2.33 15.02
C THR A 131 -3.78 1.19 14.07
N LEU A 132 -3.57 1.51 12.80
CA LEU A 132 -3.17 0.58 11.76
C LEU A 132 -1.82 0.99 11.20
N LEU A 133 -0.84 0.08 11.20
CA LEU A 133 0.42 0.24 10.50
C LEU A 133 0.24 -0.28 9.06
N LEU A 134 0.36 0.59 8.07
CA LEU A 134 0.29 0.27 6.65
C LEU A 134 1.68 0.32 6.01
N SER A 135 2.02 -0.66 5.19
CA SER A 135 3.26 -0.64 4.40
C SER A 135 3.14 -1.46 3.10
N ASN A 136 4.10 -1.28 2.19
CA ASN A 136 4.27 -2.20 1.08
C ASN A 136 4.74 -3.57 1.59
N ILE A 137 4.30 -4.64 0.92
CA ILE A 137 4.69 -6.01 1.29
C ILE A 137 6.20 -6.25 1.19
N ASP A 138 6.87 -5.61 0.24
CA ASP A 138 8.30 -5.74 -0.02
C ASP A 138 9.18 -4.78 0.81
N ASN A 139 8.60 -3.89 1.60
CA ASN A 139 9.36 -3.07 2.54
C ASN A 139 9.55 -3.83 3.86
N LEU A 140 10.61 -4.64 3.95
CA LEU A 140 10.91 -5.42 5.16
C LEU A 140 11.38 -4.55 6.34
N GLY A 141 11.86 -3.33 6.08
CA GLY A 141 12.22 -2.37 7.12
C GLY A 141 11.03 -1.75 7.83
N ALA A 142 9.84 -1.79 7.23
CA ALA A 142 8.60 -1.30 7.84
C ALA A 142 8.07 -2.31 8.87
N GLU A 143 8.73 -2.40 10.00
CA GLU A 143 8.35 -3.29 11.11
C GLU A 143 7.30 -2.63 12.02
N LEU A 144 6.59 -3.45 12.80
CA LEU A 144 5.73 -2.97 13.88
C LEU A 144 6.62 -2.49 15.04
N ASP A 145 7.07 -1.24 14.96
CA ASP A 145 7.94 -0.63 15.96
C ASP A 145 7.12 0.04 17.08
N PRO A 146 7.31 -0.36 18.35
CA PRO A 146 6.69 0.30 19.48
C PRO A 146 7.01 1.79 19.61
N LEU A 147 8.18 2.24 19.16
CA LEU A 147 8.57 3.65 19.17
C LEU A 147 7.74 4.45 18.16
N LEU A 148 7.59 3.95 16.93
CA LEU A 148 6.76 4.58 15.91
C LEU A 148 5.30 4.70 16.37
N ILE A 149 4.73 3.59 16.89
CA ILE A 149 3.37 3.58 17.40
C ILE A 149 3.22 4.51 18.62
N GLY A 150 4.17 4.49 19.56
CA GLY A 150 4.18 5.37 20.73
C GLY A 150 4.27 6.85 20.32
N PHE A 151 5.11 7.19 19.35
CA PHE A 151 5.21 8.53 18.79
C PHE A 151 3.89 8.99 18.15
N HIS A 152 3.29 8.15 17.30
CA HIS A 152 2.00 8.43 16.65
C HIS A 152 0.92 8.76 17.69
N LEU A 153 0.77 7.90 18.71
CA LEU A 153 -0.21 8.10 19.79
C LEU A 153 0.08 9.35 20.63
N ALA A 154 1.34 9.60 20.99
CA ALA A 154 1.74 10.75 21.80
C ALA A 154 1.50 12.09 21.08
N ARG A 155 1.63 12.09 19.76
CA ARG A 155 1.38 13.29 18.93
C ARG A 155 -0.10 13.53 18.66
N GLY A 156 -0.97 12.53 18.87
CA GLY A 156 -2.41 12.62 18.63
C GLY A 156 -2.76 12.96 17.16
N ARG A 157 -1.90 12.60 16.22
CA ARG A 157 -2.13 12.84 14.79
C ARG A 157 -2.91 11.70 14.18
N ALA A 158 -3.73 12.01 13.19
CA ALA A 158 -4.51 10.99 12.49
C ALA A 158 -3.63 10.12 11.57
N LEU A 159 -2.50 10.67 11.10
CA LEU A 159 -1.54 10.00 10.23
C LEU A 159 -0.11 10.39 10.61
N THR A 160 0.78 9.40 10.65
CA THR A 160 2.24 9.58 10.79
C THR A 160 2.90 8.81 9.67
N ALA A 161 3.68 9.48 8.83
CA ALA A 161 4.46 8.88 7.76
C ALA A 161 5.90 8.62 8.22
N GLU A 162 6.44 7.45 7.90
CA GLU A 162 7.85 7.14 8.06
C GLU A 162 8.63 7.68 6.85
N LEU A 163 9.76 8.30 7.13
CA LEU A 163 10.66 8.84 6.13
C LEU A 163 12.03 8.16 6.24
N ALA A 164 12.73 8.03 5.12
CA ALA A 164 14.12 7.60 5.07
C ALA A 164 14.97 8.70 4.42
N GLU A 165 16.26 8.72 4.73
CA GLU A 165 17.22 9.60 4.04
C GLU A 165 17.22 9.30 2.54
N THR A 166 17.21 10.37 1.74
CA THR A 166 17.25 10.27 0.27
C THR A 166 18.62 9.84 -0.19
N LEU A 167 18.70 8.84 -1.05
CA LEU A 167 19.94 8.44 -1.73
C LEU A 167 19.98 9.05 -3.13
N PRO A 168 21.19 9.25 -3.70
CA PRO A 168 21.33 9.77 -5.06
C PRO A 168 20.54 8.94 -6.08
N GLY A 169 19.66 9.61 -6.83
CA GLY A 169 18.79 8.96 -7.83
C GLY A 169 17.43 8.49 -7.32
N ASP A 170 17.14 8.63 -6.03
CA ASP A 170 15.81 8.34 -5.51
C ASP A 170 14.80 9.36 -6.04
N VAL A 171 13.63 8.84 -6.43
CA VAL A 171 12.47 9.63 -6.83
C VAL A 171 11.22 8.98 -6.25
N GLY A 172 10.41 9.75 -5.53
CA GLY A 172 9.21 9.22 -4.88
C GLY A 172 8.40 10.30 -4.19
N GLY A 173 7.58 9.90 -3.23
CA GLY A 173 6.86 10.83 -2.37
C GLY A 173 7.80 11.51 -1.39
N ALA A 174 7.73 12.82 -1.27
CA ALA A 174 8.57 13.60 -0.37
C ALA A 174 7.74 14.52 0.53
N PRO A 175 8.16 14.79 1.77
CA PRO A 175 7.50 15.77 2.62
C PRO A 175 7.69 17.19 2.03
N ALA A 176 6.58 17.88 1.84
CA ALA A 176 6.60 19.26 1.35
C ALA A 176 5.44 20.07 1.97
N PHE A 177 5.63 21.36 2.10
CA PHE A 177 4.55 22.27 2.46
C PHE A 177 3.73 22.62 1.22
N VAL A 178 2.42 22.37 1.27
CA VAL A 178 1.44 22.83 0.29
C VAL A 178 0.54 23.86 0.99
N GLY A 179 0.79 25.13 0.73
CA GLY A 179 0.29 26.19 1.60
C GLY A 179 0.89 26.03 3.01
N ASP A 180 0.05 26.00 4.03
CA ASP A 180 0.46 25.85 5.44
C ASP A 180 0.44 24.40 5.94
N GLN A 181 0.16 23.42 5.08
CA GLN A 181 0.05 22.02 5.45
C GLN A 181 1.26 21.21 5.00
N LEU A 182 1.85 20.46 5.92
CA LEU A 182 2.88 19.47 5.60
C LEU A 182 2.20 18.22 5.04
N GLN A 183 2.57 17.85 3.81
CA GLN A 183 2.01 16.72 3.09
C GLN A 183 3.12 15.85 2.51
N ILE A 184 2.81 14.60 2.17
CA ILE A 184 3.66 13.77 1.32
C ILE A 184 3.23 14.00 -0.13
N VAL A 185 4.05 14.68 -0.88
CA VAL A 185 3.78 15.03 -2.29
C VAL A 185 4.55 14.08 -3.19
N GLU A 186 3.85 13.47 -4.14
CA GLU A 186 4.47 12.55 -5.10
C GLU A 186 5.44 13.27 -6.04
N GLY A 187 6.53 12.60 -6.41
CA GLY A 187 7.61 13.19 -7.20
C GLY A 187 7.16 13.84 -8.50
N PHE A 188 6.20 13.23 -9.21
CA PHE A 188 5.67 13.77 -10.47
C PHE A 188 4.79 15.03 -10.30
N ARG A 189 4.43 15.40 -9.06
CA ARG A 189 3.68 16.63 -8.74
C ARG A 189 4.59 17.83 -8.45
N PHE A 190 5.89 17.59 -8.30
CA PHE A 190 6.85 18.67 -8.18
C PHE A 190 7.03 19.39 -9.54
N PRO A 191 7.47 20.66 -9.54
CA PRO A 191 7.70 21.39 -10.78
C PRO A 191 8.64 20.65 -11.72
N ALA A 192 8.45 20.81 -13.03
CA ALA A 192 9.34 20.25 -14.03
C ALA A 192 10.78 20.76 -13.80
N GLY A 193 11.76 19.85 -13.79
CA GLY A 193 13.17 20.16 -13.52
C GLY A 193 13.52 20.33 -12.03
N PHE A 194 12.60 20.00 -11.12
CA PHE A 194 12.93 20.00 -9.70
C PHE A 194 14.06 19.01 -9.39
N ASP A 195 15.06 19.47 -8.67
CA ASP A 195 16.22 18.66 -8.29
C ASP A 195 15.93 17.88 -6.98
N PHE A 196 15.63 16.59 -7.10
CA PHE A 196 15.35 15.72 -5.95
C PHE A 196 16.57 15.48 -5.06
N ASN A 197 17.81 15.75 -5.52
CA ASN A 197 18.98 15.68 -4.64
C ASN A 197 18.94 16.72 -3.50
N GLN A 198 18.08 17.74 -3.60
CA GLN A 198 17.84 18.72 -2.52
C GLN A 198 16.84 18.23 -1.47
N VAL A 199 16.16 17.12 -1.71
CA VAL A 199 15.18 16.55 -0.77
C VAL A 199 15.91 15.63 0.21
N PRO A 200 15.99 15.98 1.50
CA PRO A 200 16.76 15.19 2.46
C PRO A 200 16.09 13.88 2.85
N PHE A 201 14.77 13.80 2.71
CA PHE A 201 13.99 12.63 3.13
C PHE A 201 12.90 12.28 2.12
N MET A 202 12.70 10.98 1.91
CA MET A 202 11.64 10.42 1.07
C MET A 202 10.71 9.56 1.90
N ALA A 203 9.43 9.52 1.52
CA ALA A 203 8.44 8.65 2.15
C ALA A 203 8.71 7.17 1.80
N THR A 204 8.75 6.32 2.81
CA THR A 204 8.94 4.87 2.65
C THR A 204 7.64 4.13 2.29
N ASN A 205 6.54 4.87 2.12
CA ASN A 205 5.19 4.35 1.99
C ASN A 205 4.75 3.52 3.21
N THR A 206 5.27 3.88 4.39
CA THR A 206 4.92 3.31 5.69
C THR A 206 4.19 4.36 6.51
N PHE A 207 3.01 3.99 7.02
CA PHE A 207 2.13 4.91 7.75
C PHE A 207 1.58 4.28 9.00
N ALA A 208 1.64 4.98 10.14
CA ALA A 208 0.77 4.73 11.27
C ALA A 208 -0.49 5.60 11.11
N ILE A 209 -1.66 4.96 11.07
CA ILE A 209 -2.94 5.59 10.71
C ILE A 209 -3.93 5.32 11.83
N SER A 210 -4.59 6.36 12.35
CA SER A 210 -5.72 6.18 13.26
C SER A 210 -6.90 5.55 12.52
N ILE A 211 -7.57 4.56 13.12
CA ILE A 211 -8.75 3.92 12.52
C ILE A 211 -9.82 4.96 12.18
N ALA A 212 -10.05 5.94 13.05
CA ALA A 212 -10.98 7.04 12.81
C ALA A 212 -10.71 7.84 11.53
N LEU A 213 -9.45 7.91 11.05
CA LEU A 213 -9.13 8.50 9.76
C LEU A 213 -9.71 7.65 8.63
N LEU A 214 -9.59 6.32 8.71
CA LEU A 214 -10.03 5.39 7.67
C LEU A 214 -11.56 5.24 7.58
N GLU A 215 -12.30 5.62 8.62
CA GLU A 215 -13.77 5.62 8.63
C GLU A 215 -14.37 6.70 7.71
N ARG A 216 -13.60 7.75 7.44
CA ARG A 216 -14.05 8.86 6.58
C ARG A 216 -13.80 8.56 5.11
N GLU A 217 -14.60 9.17 4.24
CA GLU A 217 -14.33 9.20 2.81
C GLU A 217 -13.41 10.38 2.48
N TYR A 218 -12.41 10.10 1.66
CA TYR A 218 -11.48 11.10 1.16
C TYR A 218 -11.59 11.19 -0.36
N PRO A 219 -11.76 12.38 -0.92
CA PRO A 219 -11.78 12.60 -2.36
C PRO A 219 -10.34 12.59 -2.91
N LEU A 220 -9.64 11.43 -2.79
CA LEU A 220 -8.30 11.31 -3.35
C LEU A 220 -8.31 11.56 -4.85
N SER A 221 -7.29 12.25 -5.35
CA SER A 221 -7.15 12.59 -6.75
C SER A 221 -6.93 11.35 -7.62
N TRP A 222 -7.39 11.44 -8.87
CA TRP A 222 -7.06 10.47 -9.89
C TRP A 222 -5.85 10.97 -10.69
N PHE A 223 -4.81 10.15 -10.76
CA PHE A 223 -3.61 10.45 -11.52
C PHE A 223 -3.61 9.65 -12.81
N TYR A 224 -3.40 10.36 -13.92
CA TYR A 224 -3.20 9.78 -15.25
C TYR A 224 -1.84 9.08 -15.30
N VAL A 225 -1.83 7.81 -15.67
CA VAL A 225 -0.61 7.01 -15.78
C VAL A 225 -0.61 6.24 -17.09
N GLU A 226 0.46 6.37 -17.87
CA GLU A 226 0.67 5.56 -19.06
C GLU A 226 1.44 4.28 -18.74
N LYS A 227 1.01 3.18 -19.33
CA LYS A 227 1.67 1.87 -19.22
C LYS A 227 1.80 1.25 -20.61
N GLN A 228 2.87 0.50 -20.81
CA GLN A 228 3.00 -0.34 -22.00
C GLN A 228 2.31 -1.69 -21.76
N VAL A 229 1.33 -2.02 -22.58
CA VAL A 229 0.59 -3.27 -22.56
C VAL A 229 0.53 -3.83 -23.97
N ASP A 230 1.04 -5.02 -24.18
CA ASP A 230 1.16 -5.65 -25.51
C ASP A 230 1.85 -4.72 -26.55
N GLY A 231 2.90 -4.00 -26.14
CA GLY A 231 3.65 -3.07 -26.99
C GLY A 231 2.89 -1.80 -27.39
N ARG A 232 1.74 -1.53 -26.78
CA ARG A 232 0.92 -0.33 -27.04
C ARG A 232 0.73 0.48 -25.76
N THR A 233 0.62 1.79 -25.90
CA THR A 233 0.33 2.68 -24.77
C THR A 233 -1.12 2.49 -24.33
N ALA A 234 -1.28 2.15 -23.05
CA ALA A 234 -2.55 2.10 -22.35
C ALA A 234 -2.55 3.14 -21.22
N VAL A 235 -3.73 3.68 -20.93
CA VAL A 235 -3.94 4.66 -19.87
C VAL A 235 -4.68 4.02 -18.71
N GLN A 236 -4.23 4.30 -17.51
CA GLN A 236 -4.93 3.95 -16.28
C GLN A 236 -4.96 5.15 -15.32
N MET A 237 -5.98 5.19 -14.48
CA MET A 237 -6.15 6.23 -13.48
C MET A 237 -5.86 5.64 -12.10
N GLU A 238 -4.83 6.15 -11.43
CA GLU A 238 -4.40 5.64 -10.13
C GLU A 238 -4.70 6.64 -9.02
N ARG A 239 -4.96 6.12 -7.82
CA ARG A 239 -5.01 6.87 -6.56
C ARG A 239 -3.82 6.49 -5.70
N LEU A 240 -3.34 7.44 -4.92
CA LEU A 240 -2.13 7.26 -4.11
C LEU A 240 -2.44 7.49 -2.63
N VAL A 241 -1.97 6.58 -1.78
CA VAL A 241 -2.24 6.64 -0.32
C VAL A 241 -1.57 7.83 0.35
N ASN A 242 -0.49 8.35 -0.25
CA ASN A 242 0.20 9.54 0.24
C ASN A 242 -0.72 10.77 0.34
N GLU A 243 -1.78 10.83 -0.49
CA GLU A 243 -2.78 11.91 -0.41
C GLU A 243 -3.65 11.87 0.85
N LEU A 244 -3.59 10.83 1.68
CA LEU A 244 -4.19 10.86 3.01
C LEU A 244 -3.51 11.85 3.95
N SER A 245 -2.34 12.37 3.57
CA SER A 245 -1.62 13.42 4.30
C SER A 245 -2.08 14.84 3.97
N SER A 246 -2.96 15.01 2.97
CA SER A 246 -3.47 16.31 2.49
C SER A 246 -4.66 16.81 3.30
#